data_52507682f253d2262f4fdfa0640d3ffd
#
_entry.id   52507682f253d2262f4fdfa0640d3ffd
#
_cell.length_a   1.000
_cell.length_b   1.000
_cell.length_c   1.000
_cell.angle_alpha   90.00
_cell.angle_beta   90.00
_cell.angle_gamma   90.00
#
_symmetry.space_group_name_H-M   'P 1'
#
loop_
_entity.id
_entity.type
_entity.pdbx_description
1 polymer ?
#
loop_
_entity_poly.entity_id
_entity_poly.type
_entity_poly.pdbx_seq_one_letter_code
_entity_poly.pdbx_strand_id
1 'polypeptide(L)'
;YRTGAGMVKVITAEENRQILQQGIPEALYGSCRQLSESMEWADVIAVGPGIGREEQALECLKKVVEKSRKPLVMDADALNLLAEENGKELAEKLRTQGAEGRIIILTPHVGELSRLLAKTIPECKKELPECGRELAERFHGVAVAKDARTIVCKEQGEFYLNTTGNSGMATAGS
;
A
#
# COMPACT_ATOMS: atom_id res chain seq x y z
N TYR A 1 -13.17 -8.36 5.76
CA TYR A 1 -14.57 -8.78 5.89
C TYR A 1 -15.51 -7.60 6.18
N ARG A 2 -15.20 -6.71 7.13
CA ARG A 2 -16.07 -5.55 7.46
C ARG A 2 -16.23 -4.55 6.30
N THR A 3 -15.32 -4.55 5.34
CA THR A 3 -15.37 -3.72 4.12
C THR A 3 -16.05 -4.40 2.94
N GLY A 4 -16.59 -5.60 3.13
CA GLY A 4 -17.31 -6.36 2.09
C GLY A 4 -16.48 -7.38 1.34
N ALA A 5 -15.22 -7.64 1.76
CA ALA A 5 -14.43 -8.72 1.17
C ALA A 5 -15.08 -10.08 1.47
N GLY A 6 -15.34 -10.88 0.43
CA GLY A 6 -15.94 -12.21 0.59
C GLY A 6 -14.96 -13.22 1.20
N MET A 7 -13.71 -13.21 0.74
CA MET A 7 -12.63 -14.04 1.28
C MET A 7 -11.35 -13.21 1.42
N VAL A 8 -10.60 -13.48 2.48
CA VAL A 8 -9.29 -12.86 2.73
C VAL A 8 -8.27 -13.95 2.97
N LYS A 9 -7.16 -13.94 2.22
CA LYS A 9 -6.00 -14.81 2.45
C LYS A 9 -4.81 -13.95 2.85
N VAL A 10 -4.22 -14.27 3.98
CA VAL A 10 -3.04 -13.57 4.51
C VAL A 10 -1.80 -14.42 4.24
N ILE A 11 -0.86 -13.86 3.49
CA ILE A 11 0.44 -14.46 3.25
C ILE A 11 1.42 -13.88 4.26
N THR A 12 1.94 -14.72 5.12
CA THR A 12 2.87 -14.32 6.18
C THR A 12 3.80 -15.49 6.57
N ALA A 13 4.78 -15.21 7.44
CA ALA A 13 5.68 -16.21 7.96
C ALA A 13 4.93 -17.29 8.76
N GLU A 14 5.45 -18.51 8.78
CA GLU A 14 4.80 -19.67 9.43
C GLU A 14 4.58 -19.43 10.93
N GLU A 15 5.49 -18.69 11.56
CA GLU A 15 5.42 -18.35 12.99
C GLU A 15 4.17 -17.53 13.35
N ASN A 16 3.65 -16.76 12.41
CA ASN A 16 2.47 -15.92 12.58
C ASN A 16 1.15 -16.67 12.40
N ARG A 17 1.19 -17.93 11.95
CA ARG A 17 -0.02 -18.71 11.64
C ARG A 17 -0.97 -18.83 12.82
N GLN A 18 -0.45 -19.20 13.99
CA GLN A 18 -1.28 -19.36 15.19
C GLN A 18 -1.91 -18.05 15.63
N ILE A 19 -1.14 -16.96 15.61
CA ILE A 19 -1.62 -15.62 15.97
C ILE A 19 -2.73 -15.18 15.02
N LEU A 20 -2.53 -15.38 13.72
CA LEU A 20 -3.54 -15.06 12.70
C LEU A 20 -4.83 -15.86 12.92
N GLN A 21 -4.72 -17.18 13.08
CA GLN A 21 -5.88 -18.04 13.21
C GLN A 21 -6.65 -17.84 14.53
N GLN A 22 -5.97 -17.40 15.60
CA GLN A 22 -6.63 -17.01 16.84
C GLN A 22 -7.29 -15.64 16.77
N GLY A 23 -6.64 -14.68 16.10
CA GLY A 23 -7.14 -13.30 16.01
C GLY A 23 -8.21 -13.10 14.93
N ILE A 24 -8.11 -13.82 13.82
CA ILE A 24 -9.02 -13.70 12.66
C ILE A 24 -9.24 -15.11 12.08
N PRO A 25 -10.06 -15.95 12.74
CA PRO A 25 -10.25 -17.35 12.34
C PRO A 25 -10.86 -17.51 10.94
N GLU A 26 -11.55 -16.49 10.42
CA GLU A 26 -12.16 -16.50 9.09
C GLU A 26 -11.12 -16.28 7.96
N ALA A 27 -9.93 -15.74 8.28
CA ALA A 27 -8.91 -15.50 7.28
C ALA A 27 -8.19 -16.80 6.91
N LEU A 28 -8.01 -17.00 5.61
CA LEU A 28 -7.18 -18.09 5.12
C LEU A 28 -5.71 -17.75 5.36
N TYR A 29 -4.95 -18.72 5.84
CA TYR A 29 -3.50 -18.61 5.96
C TYR A 29 -2.82 -19.14 4.68
N GLY A 30 -1.75 -18.48 4.25
CA GLY A 30 -0.81 -18.98 3.25
C GLY A 30 0.63 -18.62 3.61
N SER A 31 1.56 -19.51 3.34
CA SER A 31 2.98 -19.24 3.50
C SER A 31 3.54 -18.44 2.31
N CYS A 32 4.71 -17.82 2.47
CA CYS A 32 5.40 -17.10 1.39
C CYS A 32 5.71 -18.00 0.17
N ARG A 33 5.80 -19.32 0.35
CA ARG A 33 5.96 -20.29 -0.75
C ARG A 33 4.74 -20.34 -1.66
N GLN A 34 3.57 -20.02 -1.14
CA GLN A 34 2.29 -20.01 -1.87
C GLN A 34 1.95 -18.63 -2.47
N LEU A 35 2.89 -17.68 -2.46
CA LEU A 35 2.63 -16.32 -2.92
C LEU A 35 2.13 -16.28 -4.37
N SER A 36 2.76 -17.01 -5.29
CA SER A 36 2.39 -17.00 -6.71
C SER A 36 0.99 -17.54 -6.94
N GLU A 37 0.67 -18.71 -6.37
CA GLU A 37 -0.67 -19.30 -6.42
C GLU A 37 -1.73 -18.38 -5.81
N SER A 38 -1.38 -17.74 -4.69
CA SER A 38 -2.29 -16.82 -4.00
C SER A 38 -2.55 -15.54 -4.78
N MET A 39 -1.57 -15.03 -5.52
CA MET A 39 -1.75 -13.90 -6.43
C MET A 39 -2.66 -14.23 -7.62
N GLU A 40 -2.60 -15.44 -8.16
CA GLU A 40 -3.50 -15.88 -9.23
C GLU A 40 -4.95 -15.96 -8.73
N TRP A 41 -5.14 -16.50 -7.52
CA TRP A 41 -6.44 -16.64 -6.88
C TRP A 41 -7.09 -15.27 -6.52
N ALA A 42 -6.30 -14.28 -6.15
CA ALA A 42 -6.79 -13.00 -5.66
C ALA A 42 -7.45 -12.15 -6.75
N ASP A 43 -8.52 -11.43 -6.42
CA ASP A 43 -9.08 -10.36 -7.23
C ASP A 43 -8.33 -9.03 -6.99
N VAL A 44 -7.87 -8.79 -5.76
CA VAL A 44 -7.11 -7.61 -5.33
C VAL A 44 -5.98 -8.06 -4.41
N ILE A 45 -4.83 -7.42 -4.53
CA ILE A 45 -3.67 -7.66 -3.68
C ILE A 45 -3.44 -6.43 -2.80
N ALA A 46 -3.31 -6.64 -1.49
CA ALA A 46 -2.82 -5.62 -0.57
C ALA A 46 -1.44 -6.05 -0.04
N VAL A 47 -0.46 -5.14 -0.05
CA VAL A 47 0.91 -5.44 0.36
C VAL A 47 1.53 -4.28 1.14
N GLY A 48 2.35 -4.62 2.13
CA GLY A 48 3.17 -3.65 2.85
C GLY A 48 3.09 -3.73 4.36
N PRO A 49 1.91 -3.80 5.00
CA PRO A 49 1.86 -3.85 6.45
C PRO A 49 2.65 -5.04 7.01
N GLY A 50 3.70 -4.74 7.79
CA GLY A 50 4.49 -5.74 8.49
C GLY A 50 5.37 -6.66 7.62
N ILE A 51 5.64 -6.31 6.36
CA ILE A 51 6.52 -7.13 5.52
C ILE A 51 8.01 -6.92 5.81
N GLY A 52 8.36 -5.85 6.55
CA GLY A 52 9.74 -5.45 6.79
C GLY A 52 10.37 -4.69 5.63
N ARG A 53 11.67 -4.38 5.76
CA ARG A 53 12.43 -3.60 4.77
C ARG A 53 13.72 -4.29 4.35
N GLU A 54 13.91 -5.52 4.76
CA GLU A 54 15.06 -6.35 4.41
C GLU A 54 14.95 -6.82 2.96
N GLU A 55 16.02 -7.39 2.44
CA GLU A 55 16.12 -7.88 1.06
C GLU A 55 14.98 -8.85 0.70
N GLN A 56 14.57 -9.71 1.64
CA GLN A 56 13.47 -10.65 1.43
C GLN A 56 12.13 -9.95 1.20
N ALA A 57 11.89 -8.83 1.91
CA ALA A 57 10.68 -8.02 1.73
C ALA A 57 10.67 -7.36 0.34
N LEU A 58 11.81 -6.83 -0.10
CA LEU A 58 11.96 -6.26 -1.44
C LEU A 58 11.73 -7.31 -2.53
N GLU A 59 12.28 -8.52 -2.38
CA GLU A 59 12.07 -9.63 -3.32
C GLU A 59 10.59 -10.08 -3.36
N CYS A 60 9.92 -10.08 -2.21
CA CYS A 60 8.47 -10.34 -2.16
C CYS A 60 7.70 -9.25 -2.94
N LEU A 61 8.02 -7.98 -2.70
CA LEU A 61 7.38 -6.86 -3.38
C LEU A 61 7.65 -6.88 -4.90
N LYS A 62 8.88 -7.19 -5.33
CA LYS A 62 9.22 -7.39 -6.74
C LYS A 62 8.34 -8.47 -7.37
N LYS A 63 8.19 -9.62 -6.72
CA LYS A 63 7.30 -10.69 -7.22
C LYS A 63 5.86 -10.22 -7.39
N VAL A 64 5.31 -9.47 -6.43
CA VAL A 64 3.95 -8.93 -6.50
C VAL A 64 3.79 -7.96 -7.68
N VAL A 65 4.74 -7.07 -7.88
CA VAL A 65 4.68 -6.09 -8.97
C VAL A 65 4.91 -6.76 -10.32
N GLU A 66 5.89 -7.64 -10.45
CA GLU A 66 6.30 -8.21 -11.73
C GLU A 66 5.42 -9.35 -12.23
N LYS A 67 4.93 -10.19 -11.33
CA LYS A 67 4.21 -11.41 -11.69
C LYS A 67 2.69 -11.28 -11.67
N SER A 68 2.16 -10.12 -11.24
CA SER A 68 0.72 -9.88 -11.19
C SER A 68 0.35 -8.56 -11.86
N ARG A 69 -0.84 -8.52 -12.45
CA ARG A 69 -1.51 -7.31 -12.97
C ARG A 69 -2.81 -7.02 -12.23
N LYS A 70 -3.09 -7.75 -11.17
CA LYS A 70 -4.27 -7.52 -10.33
C LYS A 70 -4.23 -6.10 -9.72
N PRO A 71 -5.39 -5.49 -9.41
CA PRO A 71 -5.46 -4.29 -8.59
C PRO A 71 -4.58 -4.40 -7.35
N LEU A 72 -3.84 -3.35 -7.04
CA LEU A 72 -2.81 -3.35 -6.00
C LEU A 72 -3.03 -2.22 -5.01
N VAL A 73 -3.12 -2.55 -3.74
CA VAL A 73 -3.10 -1.59 -2.62
C VAL A 73 -1.75 -1.70 -1.92
N MET A 74 -1.06 -0.58 -1.74
CA MET A 74 0.26 -0.51 -1.11
C MET A 74 0.23 0.41 0.10
N ASP A 75 0.75 -0.06 1.22
CA ASP A 75 0.85 0.70 2.47
C ASP A 75 2.17 0.43 3.19
N ALA A 76 2.49 1.20 4.19
CA ALA A 76 3.57 0.97 5.16
C ALA A 76 4.93 0.63 4.51
N ASP A 77 5.51 -0.54 4.85
CA ASP A 77 6.85 -0.93 4.42
C ASP A 77 6.98 -1.04 2.89
N ALA A 78 5.93 -1.40 2.16
CA ALA A 78 5.96 -1.41 0.70
C ALA A 78 6.19 0.00 0.12
N LEU A 79 5.59 1.03 0.71
CA LEU A 79 5.80 2.42 0.31
C LEU A 79 7.21 2.91 0.66
N ASN A 80 7.72 2.49 1.82
CA ASN A 80 9.10 2.80 2.23
C ASN A 80 10.11 2.15 1.28
N LEU A 81 9.92 0.89 0.92
CA LEU A 81 10.77 0.17 -0.04
C LEU A 81 10.79 0.84 -1.42
N LEU A 82 9.64 1.34 -1.91
CA LEU A 82 9.60 2.09 -3.18
C LEU A 82 10.37 3.41 -3.13
N ALA A 83 10.47 4.03 -1.95
CA ALA A 83 11.18 5.30 -1.76
C ALA A 83 12.71 5.12 -1.61
N GLU A 84 13.19 3.91 -1.35
CA GLU A 84 14.62 3.60 -1.19
C GLU A 84 15.33 3.47 -2.54
N GLU A 85 16.66 3.61 -2.53
CA GLU A 85 17.49 3.53 -3.74
C GLU A 85 17.31 2.20 -4.49
N ASN A 86 17.29 1.10 -3.74
CA ASN A 86 17.09 -0.25 -4.28
C ASN A 86 15.65 -0.55 -4.74
N GLY A 87 14.71 0.32 -4.43
CA GLY A 87 13.31 0.24 -4.86
C GLY A 87 12.97 1.09 -6.09
N LYS A 88 13.88 1.95 -6.55
CA LYS A 88 13.62 2.89 -7.65
C LYS A 88 13.20 2.22 -8.96
N GLU A 89 13.88 1.16 -9.33
CA GLU A 89 13.55 0.39 -10.54
C GLU A 89 12.12 -0.19 -10.44
N LEU A 90 11.76 -0.69 -9.26
CA LEU A 90 10.43 -1.22 -9.00
C LEU A 90 9.35 -0.14 -9.03
N ALA A 91 9.66 1.05 -8.52
CA ALA A 91 8.77 2.21 -8.59
C ALA A 91 8.50 2.64 -10.04
N GLU A 92 9.53 2.66 -10.90
CA GLU A 92 9.38 2.96 -12.33
C GLU A 92 8.55 1.88 -13.06
N LYS A 93 8.76 0.62 -12.74
CA LYS A 93 7.96 -0.48 -13.28
C LYS A 93 6.48 -0.35 -12.86
N LEU A 94 6.24 -0.01 -11.60
CA LEU A 94 4.88 0.22 -11.08
C LEU A 94 4.22 1.41 -11.77
N ARG A 95 4.94 2.52 -11.98
CA ARG A 95 4.48 3.69 -12.72
C ARG A 95 4.06 3.33 -14.15
N THR A 96 4.88 2.56 -14.85
CA THR A 96 4.56 2.08 -16.20
C THR A 96 3.28 1.24 -16.21
N GLN A 97 3.11 0.37 -15.23
CA GLN A 97 1.90 -0.46 -15.10
C GLN A 97 0.64 0.37 -14.83
N GLY A 98 0.77 1.44 -14.05
CA GLY A 98 -0.33 2.40 -13.83
C GLY A 98 -0.74 3.09 -15.14
N ALA A 99 0.24 3.58 -15.91
CA ALA A 99 0.00 4.15 -17.23
C ALA A 99 -0.64 3.18 -18.22
N GLU A 100 -0.37 1.87 -18.08
CA GLU A 100 -0.99 0.77 -18.83
C GLU A 100 -2.38 0.36 -18.30
N GLY A 101 -2.90 1.05 -17.28
CA GLY A 101 -4.25 0.85 -16.75
C GLY A 101 -4.35 -0.11 -15.55
N ARG A 102 -3.23 -0.52 -14.94
CA ARG A 102 -3.29 -1.25 -13.66
C ARG A 102 -3.86 -0.35 -12.57
N ILE A 103 -4.86 -0.81 -11.84
CA ILE A 103 -5.39 -0.08 -10.69
C ILE A 103 -4.37 -0.14 -9.55
N ILE A 104 -3.85 1.03 -9.16
CA ILE A 104 -2.87 1.20 -8.09
C ILE A 104 -3.44 2.16 -7.05
N ILE A 105 -3.43 1.75 -5.79
CA ILE A 105 -3.84 2.56 -4.65
C ILE A 105 -2.67 2.62 -3.67
N LEU A 106 -2.20 3.82 -3.38
CA LEU A 106 -1.14 4.08 -2.41
C LEU A 106 -1.74 4.77 -1.19
N THR A 107 -1.45 4.29 0.02
CA THR A 107 -2.08 4.82 1.24
C THR A 107 -1.05 5.40 2.23
N PRO A 108 -0.19 6.37 1.80
CA PRO A 108 0.88 6.89 2.62
C PRO A 108 0.37 7.74 3.79
N HIS A 109 0.96 7.57 4.97
CA HIS A 109 0.98 8.64 5.97
C HIS A 109 1.99 9.72 5.56
N VAL A 110 1.94 10.90 6.20
CA VAL A 110 2.77 12.06 5.79
C VAL A 110 4.27 11.74 5.71
N GLY A 111 4.80 10.89 6.61
CA GLY A 111 6.21 10.51 6.59
C GLY A 111 6.58 9.59 5.40
N GLU A 112 5.70 8.72 4.96
CA GLU A 112 5.86 7.90 3.75
C GLU A 112 5.73 8.77 2.50
N LEU A 113 4.75 9.67 2.48
CA LEU A 113 4.52 10.63 1.41
C LEU A 113 5.76 11.52 1.19
N SER A 114 6.36 12.02 2.27
CA SER A 114 7.57 12.85 2.22
C SER A 114 8.75 12.12 1.59
N ARG A 115 8.95 10.82 1.91
CA ARG A 115 10.01 10.00 1.32
C ARG A 115 9.77 9.72 -0.16
N LEU A 116 8.53 9.34 -0.53
CA LEU A 116 8.15 9.05 -1.92
C LEU A 116 8.31 10.27 -2.83
N LEU A 117 8.05 11.47 -2.32
CA LEU A 117 8.14 12.73 -3.08
C LEU A 117 9.47 13.46 -2.92
N ALA A 118 10.38 12.96 -2.05
CA ALA A 118 11.62 13.63 -1.67
C ALA A 118 11.39 15.07 -1.15
N LYS A 119 10.31 15.27 -0.38
CA LYS A 119 9.93 16.53 0.28
C LYS A 119 10.09 16.40 1.79
N THR A 120 10.09 17.52 2.49
CA THR A 120 10.07 17.51 3.96
C THR A 120 8.66 17.25 4.50
N ILE A 121 8.56 16.71 5.72
CA ILE A 121 7.27 16.50 6.39
C ILE A 121 6.47 17.80 6.54
N PRO A 122 7.08 18.96 6.96
CA PRO A 122 6.36 20.23 7.00
C PRO A 122 5.77 20.68 5.66
N GLU A 123 6.50 20.51 4.55
CA GLU A 123 6.01 20.82 3.21
C GLU A 123 4.81 19.95 2.85
N CYS A 124 4.91 18.62 3.04
CA CYS A 124 3.79 17.71 2.79
C CYS A 124 2.56 18.01 3.64
N LYS A 125 2.74 18.43 4.90
CA LYS A 125 1.61 18.81 5.77
C LYS A 125 0.93 20.10 5.32
N LYS A 126 1.71 21.07 4.87
CA LYS A 126 1.20 22.36 4.39
C LYS A 126 0.40 22.23 3.09
N GLU A 127 0.85 21.34 2.21
CA GLU A 127 0.33 21.17 0.85
C GLU A 127 -0.12 19.72 0.62
N LEU A 128 -0.85 19.15 1.59
CA LEU A 128 -1.24 17.72 1.54
C LEU A 128 -2.06 17.35 0.31
N PRO A 129 -3.04 18.16 -0.17
CA PRO A 129 -3.77 17.87 -1.40
C PRO A 129 -2.88 17.82 -2.64
N GLU A 130 -1.96 18.78 -2.75
CA GLU A 130 -1.01 18.89 -3.87
C GLU A 130 -0.04 17.71 -3.87
N CYS A 131 0.50 17.35 -2.70
CA CYS A 131 1.37 16.18 -2.54
C CYS A 131 0.62 14.87 -2.84
N GLY A 132 -0.63 14.74 -2.41
CA GLY A 132 -1.46 13.58 -2.75
C GLY A 132 -1.71 13.47 -4.24
N ARG A 133 -1.98 14.58 -4.91
CA ARG A 133 -2.16 14.63 -6.37
C ARG A 133 -0.87 14.28 -7.11
N GLU A 134 0.26 14.87 -6.73
CA GLU A 134 1.57 14.57 -7.32
C GLU A 134 1.91 13.07 -7.22
N LEU A 135 1.60 12.44 -6.08
CA LEU A 135 1.79 11.00 -5.92
C LEU A 135 0.86 10.20 -6.84
N ALA A 136 -0.42 10.58 -6.93
CA ALA A 136 -1.40 9.93 -7.80
C ALA A 136 -1.00 10.02 -9.28
N GLU A 137 -0.55 11.20 -9.71
CA GLU A 137 -0.04 11.44 -11.07
C GLU A 137 1.22 10.63 -11.35
N ARG A 138 2.17 10.58 -10.40
CA ARG A 138 3.42 9.83 -10.54
C ARG A 138 3.19 8.34 -10.82
N PHE A 139 2.19 7.74 -10.20
CA PHE A 139 1.91 6.30 -10.33
C PHE A 139 0.67 5.98 -11.19
N HIS A 140 0.06 6.99 -11.81
CA HIS A 140 -1.20 6.85 -12.58
C HIS A 140 -2.28 6.10 -11.80
N GLY A 141 -2.47 6.49 -10.52
CA GLY A 141 -3.29 5.74 -9.58
C GLY A 141 -4.11 6.62 -8.64
N VAL A 142 -4.39 6.07 -7.47
CA VAL A 142 -5.08 6.77 -6.38
C VAL A 142 -4.14 6.89 -5.19
N ALA A 143 -3.99 8.11 -4.67
CA ALA A 143 -3.27 8.36 -3.43
C ALA A 143 -4.25 8.66 -2.29
N VAL A 144 -4.14 7.91 -1.20
CA VAL A 144 -4.87 8.12 0.05
C VAL A 144 -3.89 8.67 1.07
N ALA A 145 -3.68 9.98 1.06
CA ALA A 145 -2.73 10.67 1.92
C ALA A 145 -3.31 10.83 3.34
N LYS A 146 -2.68 10.14 4.30
CA LYS A 146 -3.14 10.04 5.70
C LYS A 146 -2.42 11.07 6.59
N ASP A 147 -3.18 11.94 7.25
CA ASP A 147 -2.77 12.82 8.34
C ASP A 147 -3.95 12.96 9.32
N ALA A 148 -4.01 13.99 10.13
CA ALA A 148 -5.16 14.33 10.98
C ALA A 148 -6.50 14.28 10.19
N ARG A 149 -6.44 14.56 8.92
CA ARG A 149 -7.51 14.32 7.93
C ARG A 149 -6.93 13.53 6.75
N THR A 150 -7.71 12.63 6.20
CA THR A 150 -7.31 11.84 5.03
C THR A 150 -7.80 12.50 3.75
N ILE A 151 -6.92 12.61 2.77
CA ILE A 151 -7.23 13.14 1.45
C ILE A 151 -7.07 12.03 0.42
N VAL A 152 -8.07 11.83 -0.43
CA VAL A 152 -8.03 10.87 -1.54
C VAL A 152 -7.92 11.65 -2.84
N CYS A 153 -6.84 11.44 -3.57
CA CYS A 153 -6.53 12.09 -4.84
C CYS A 153 -6.47 11.07 -5.98
N LYS A 154 -6.93 11.49 -7.16
CA LYS A 154 -6.69 10.81 -8.44
C LYS A 154 -5.77 11.65 -9.30
N GLU A 155 -5.26 11.06 -10.41
CA GLU A 155 -4.37 11.68 -11.37
C GLU A 155 -4.93 13.00 -11.94
N GLN A 156 -6.21 13.04 -12.26
CA GLN A 156 -6.87 14.25 -12.77
C GLN A 156 -8.15 14.51 -11.98
N GLY A 157 -8.31 15.72 -11.47
CA GLY A 157 -9.57 16.14 -10.91
C GLY A 157 -9.55 16.59 -9.46
N GLU A 158 -10.72 16.51 -8.86
CA GLU A 158 -10.99 16.91 -7.49
C GLU A 158 -10.40 15.87 -6.51
N PHE A 159 -10.04 16.34 -5.33
CA PHE A 159 -9.73 15.45 -4.23
C PHE A 159 -10.96 15.30 -3.31
N TYR A 160 -11.07 14.14 -2.69
CA TYR A 160 -12.04 13.90 -1.62
C TYR A 160 -11.35 14.12 -0.27
N LEU A 161 -11.95 14.99 0.57
CA LEU A 161 -11.49 15.20 1.94
C LEU A 161 -12.38 14.40 2.91
N ASN A 162 -11.78 13.42 3.59
CA ASN A 162 -12.44 12.73 4.69
C ASN A 162 -12.36 13.57 5.96
N THR A 163 -13.51 14.04 6.42
CA THR A 163 -13.66 14.82 7.66
C THR A 163 -14.14 13.99 8.85
N THR A 164 -14.34 12.68 8.65
CA THR A 164 -14.75 11.75 9.71
C THR A 164 -13.54 11.21 10.47
N GLY A 165 -13.75 10.73 11.66
CA GLY A 165 -12.71 10.22 12.54
C GLY A 165 -12.38 11.18 13.70
N ASN A 166 -11.55 10.71 14.63
CA ASN A 166 -11.10 11.47 15.78
C ASN A 166 -9.69 11.03 16.21
N SER A 167 -9.09 11.72 17.17
CA SER A 167 -7.73 11.44 17.68
C SER A 167 -7.57 10.05 18.31
N GLY A 168 -8.66 9.39 18.72
CA GLY A 168 -8.62 8.01 19.24
C GLY A 168 -8.26 6.95 18.18
N MET A 169 -8.27 7.32 16.89
CA MET A 169 -7.82 6.44 15.80
C MET A 169 -6.29 6.47 15.60
N ALA A 170 -5.58 7.35 16.29
CA ALA A 170 -4.12 7.49 16.17
C ALA A 170 -3.39 6.45 17.05
N THR A 171 -3.75 5.18 16.93
CA THR A 171 -3.10 4.06 17.60
C THR A 171 -2.34 3.20 16.60
N ALA A 172 -1.24 2.58 17.05
CA ALA A 172 -0.47 1.68 16.19
C ALA A 172 -1.35 0.50 15.75
N GLY A 173 -1.45 0.28 14.45
CA GLY A 173 -2.23 -0.82 13.87
C GLY A 173 -3.74 -0.56 13.78
N SER A 174 -4.19 0.69 13.94
CA SER A 174 -5.60 1.06 13.76
C SER A 174 -5.89 1.44 12.31
#